data_574aef1e09235d56625e8c6bd5296275
#
_entry.id   574aef1e09235d56625e8c6bd5296275
#
_cell.length_a   1.000
_cell.length_b   1.000
_cell.length_c   1.000
_cell.angle_alpha   90.00
_cell.angle_beta   90.00
_cell.angle_gamma   90.00
#
_symmetry.space_group_name_H-M   'P 1'
#
loop_
_entity.id
_entity.type
_entity.pdbx_description
1 polymer ?
#
loop_
_entity_poly.entity_id
_entity_poly.type
_entity_poly.pdbx_seq_one_letter_code
_entity_poly.pdbx_strand_id
1 'polypeptide(L)'
;KANIIDAKGKWITPGIIDIHSHMGVYPAPSLRASSDGNEATDPVTPHVWAEHSVWTQDPQFTLALKGGITTFHVLPGSANLIGGRGVTLKNIRSVTVQGMKFPKAPYTLKMACGENPKRVYGNREQEPSTRMANVAGYRTAWIDAEYYLKEIERYAKKMEDNLPSDEVDPDQDEDEEKPP
;
A
#
# COMPACT_ATOMS: atom_id res chain seq x y z
N LYS A 1 -8.84 -10.25 37.82
CA LYS A 1 -7.85 -9.48 38.61
C LYS A 1 -7.25 -8.45 37.68
N ALA A 2 -7.23 -7.16 38.10
CA ALA A 2 -6.57 -6.10 37.34
C ALA A 2 -5.04 -6.20 37.53
N ASN A 3 -4.27 -5.98 36.46
CA ASN A 3 -2.84 -5.80 36.55
C ASN A 3 -2.56 -4.34 36.95
N ILE A 4 -1.87 -4.15 38.07
CA ILE A 4 -1.48 -2.83 38.54
C ILE A 4 -0.02 -2.61 38.17
N ILE A 5 0.27 -1.52 37.47
CA ILE A 5 1.62 -1.09 37.11
C ILE A 5 1.91 0.23 37.84
N ASP A 6 2.88 0.23 38.76
CA ASP A 6 3.34 1.45 39.40
C ASP A 6 4.28 2.22 38.47
N ALA A 7 3.84 3.36 38.00
CA ALA A 7 4.62 4.22 37.09
C ALA A 7 5.73 5.02 37.81
N LYS A 8 5.79 4.99 39.16
CA LYS A 8 6.85 5.66 39.96
C LYS A 8 7.12 7.11 39.54
N GLY A 9 6.07 7.91 39.33
CA GLY A 9 6.16 9.31 38.91
C GLY A 9 6.52 9.53 37.44
N LYS A 10 6.53 8.49 36.60
CA LYS A 10 6.73 8.63 35.14
C LYS A 10 5.47 9.17 34.47
N TRP A 11 5.66 9.84 33.35
CA TRP A 11 4.56 10.24 32.49
C TRP A 11 4.03 9.07 31.68
N ILE A 12 2.71 9.01 31.54
CA ILE A 12 2.04 8.05 30.65
C ILE A 12 1.48 8.84 29.47
N THR A 13 1.90 8.48 28.27
CA THR A 13 1.45 9.10 27.02
C THR A 13 0.86 8.05 26.09
N PRO A 14 0.02 8.43 25.12
CA PRO A 14 -0.28 7.56 23.99
C PRO A 14 1.00 7.12 23.27
N GLY A 15 0.98 5.95 22.65
CA GLY A 15 2.09 5.50 21.84
C GLY A 15 2.34 6.42 20.63
N ILE A 16 3.59 6.60 20.27
CA ILE A 16 3.99 7.42 19.13
C ILE A 16 3.60 6.70 17.84
N ILE A 17 3.05 7.46 16.89
CA ILE A 17 2.75 7.00 15.53
C ILE A 17 3.81 7.61 14.61
N ASP A 18 4.63 6.77 13.99
CA ASP A 18 5.57 7.16 12.95
C ASP A 18 4.87 7.06 11.59
N ILE A 19 4.63 8.19 10.97
CA ILE A 19 3.89 8.30 9.71
C ILE A 19 4.77 8.11 8.46
N HIS A 20 6.08 7.94 8.62
CA HIS A 20 7.01 7.75 7.50
C HIS A 20 8.16 6.84 7.91
N SER A 21 7.97 5.55 7.74
CA SER A 21 8.93 4.52 8.09
C SER A 21 9.33 3.68 6.90
N HIS A 22 10.55 3.12 6.99
CA HIS A 22 11.06 2.11 6.07
C HIS A 22 11.48 0.83 6.81
N MET A 23 11.08 0.67 8.07
CA MET A 23 11.38 -0.52 8.85
C MET A 23 10.82 -1.77 8.19
N GLY A 24 11.60 -2.81 8.18
CA GLY A 24 11.26 -4.09 7.54
C GLY A 24 11.49 -4.13 6.04
N VAL A 25 11.40 -3.02 5.31
CA VAL A 25 11.72 -2.96 3.85
C VAL A 25 13.17 -2.53 3.59
N TYR A 26 13.81 -1.87 4.57
CA TYR A 26 15.25 -1.65 4.68
C TYR A 26 15.72 -2.09 6.07
N PRO A 27 15.81 -3.41 6.31
CA PRO A 27 16.07 -3.93 7.65
C PRO A 27 17.52 -3.73 8.11
N ALA A 28 17.75 -3.89 9.41
CA ALA A 28 19.07 -3.91 10.00
C ALA A 28 19.45 -5.35 10.44
N PRO A 29 20.71 -5.82 10.20
CA PRO A 29 21.75 -5.14 9.41
C PRO A 29 21.35 -5.03 7.93
N SER A 30 21.84 -3.97 7.26
CA SER A 30 21.58 -3.77 5.84
C SER A 30 22.30 -4.83 4.99
N LEU A 31 21.53 -5.71 4.39
CA LEU A 31 22.01 -6.74 3.46
C LEU A 31 21.28 -6.56 2.13
N ARG A 32 21.98 -6.78 1.00
CA ARG A 32 21.38 -6.67 -0.33
C ARG A 32 20.17 -7.59 -0.49
N ALA A 33 20.23 -8.80 0.07
CA ALA A 33 19.17 -9.81 -0.03
C ALA A 33 17.86 -9.42 0.69
N SER A 34 17.90 -8.43 1.59
CA SER A 34 16.73 -7.95 2.34
C SER A 34 16.44 -6.47 2.13
N SER A 35 17.08 -5.85 1.12
CA SER A 35 16.89 -4.44 0.78
C SER A 35 15.83 -4.30 -0.32
N ASP A 36 14.56 -4.46 0.06
CA ASP A 36 13.42 -4.57 -0.85
C ASP A 36 12.51 -3.32 -0.81
N GLY A 37 13.08 -2.18 -0.45
CA GLY A 37 12.30 -0.96 -0.25
C GLY A 37 11.93 -0.23 -1.55
N ASN A 38 12.51 -0.56 -2.70
CA ASN A 38 12.16 0.06 -3.97
C ASN A 38 12.13 -0.96 -5.11
N GLU A 39 11.02 -1.01 -5.84
CA GLU A 39 10.96 -1.63 -7.16
C GLU A 39 11.37 -0.59 -8.20
N ALA A 40 12.68 -0.52 -8.45
CA ALA A 40 13.26 0.55 -9.28
C ALA A 40 13.48 0.13 -10.74
N THR A 41 12.70 -0.83 -11.26
CA THR A 41 12.74 -1.28 -12.66
C THR A 41 12.02 -0.33 -13.60
N ASP A 42 11.02 0.41 -13.07
CA ASP A 42 10.25 1.42 -13.79
C ASP A 42 10.01 2.63 -12.88
N PRO A 43 9.96 3.87 -13.41
CA PRO A 43 9.62 5.07 -12.63
C PRO A 43 8.21 5.06 -12.03
N VAL A 44 7.31 4.27 -12.59
CA VAL A 44 5.88 4.24 -12.20
C VAL A 44 5.45 2.81 -11.88
N THR A 45 5.49 2.45 -10.60
CA THR A 45 5.18 1.10 -10.11
C THR A 45 4.05 1.10 -9.06
N PRO A 46 2.83 1.61 -9.36
CA PRO A 46 1.74 1.72 -8.39
C PRO A 46 1.21 0.37 -7.92
N HIS A 47 1.52 -0.70 -8.64
CA HIS A 47 1.04 -2.07 -8.41
C HIS A 47 1.82 -2.83 -7.33
N VAL A 48 3.01 -2.34 -6.93
CA VAL A 48 3.78 -2.99 -5.87
C VAL A 48 3.32 -2.52 -4.48
N TRP A 49 3.47 -3.40 -3.49
CA TRP A 49 2.97 -3.16 -2.14
C TRP A 49 4.08 -3.41 -1.12
N ALA A 50 4.41 -2.43 -0.31
CA ALA A 50 5.43 -2.55 0.72
C ALA A 50 5.19 -3.71 1.70
N GLU A 51 3.93 -4.08 1.94
CA GLU A 51 3.59 -5.17 2.86
C GLU A 51 4.21 -6.52 2.47
N HIS A 52 4.47 -6.74 1.18
CA HIS A 52 5.06 -7.99 0.71
C HIS A 52 6.57 -8.06 0.90
N SER A 53 7.23 -6.94 1.17
CA SER A 53 8.66 -6.86 1.43
C SER A 53 9.03 -6.59 2.89
N VAL A 54 8.04 -6.47 3.79
CA VAL A 54 8.31 -6.28 5.22
C VAL A 54 8.86 -7.55 5.84
N TRP A 55 10.11 -7.49 6.31
CA TRP A 55 10.70 -8.52 7.15
C TRP A 55 10.30 -8.30 8.60
N THR A 56 9.36 -9.12 9.11
CA THR A 56 8.75 -8.94 10.44
C THR A 56 9.70 -9.16 11.62
N GLN A 57 10.87 -9.77 11.38
CA GLN A 57 11.89 -10.04 12.38
C GLN A 57 12.99 -8.95 12.43
N ASP A 58 12.84 -7.86 11.70
CA ASP A 58 13.78 -6.75 11.71
C ASP A 58 13.97 -6.23 13.15
N PRO A 59 15.21 -6.23 13.68
CA PRO A 59 15.50 -5.72 15.02
C PRO A 59 15.08 -4.27 15.28
N GLN A 60 14.96 -3.48 14.23
CA GLN A 60 14.52 -2.08 14.31
C GLN A 60 13.13 -1.94 14.95
N PHE A 61 12.21 -2.90 14.73
CA PHE A 61 10.90 -2.90 15.38
C PHE A 61 11.00 -2.89 16.91
N THR A 62 11.86 -3.75 17.47
CA THR A 62 12.08 -3.81 18.92
C THR A 62 12.72 -2.52 19.43
N LEU A 63 13.68 -1.95 18.70
CA LEU A 63 14.32 -0.70 19.07
C LEU A 63 13.36 0.48 19.06
N ALA A 64 12.53 0.57 18.02
CA ALA A 64 11.49 1.59 17.90
C ALA A 64 10.45 1.47 19.03
N LEU A 65 10.05 0.24 19.40
CA LEU A 65 9.13 0.01 20.52
C LEU A 65 9.70 0.50 21.85
N LYS A 66 11.01 0.27 22.09
CA LYS A 66 11.71 0.81 23.27
C LYS A 66 11.71 2.34 23.30
N GLY A 67 11.67 2.99 22.13
CA GLY A 67 11.51 4.43 21.97
C GLY A 67 10.06 4.93 22.06
N GLY A 68 9.09 4.03 22.27
CA GLY A 68 7.68 4.37 22.41
C GLY A 68 6.89 4.40 21.10
N ILE A 69 7.46 3.97 19.97
CA ILE A 69 6.77 3.89 18.68
C ILE A 69 5.93 2.62 18.64
N THR A 70 4.61 2.78 18.68
CA THR A 70 3.64 1.67 18.74
C THR A 70 2.96 1.40 17.40
N THR A 71 3.03 2.34 16.48
CA THR A 71 2.43 2.25 15.14
C THR A 71 3.33 2.97 14.15
N PHE A 72 3.47 2.42 12.97
CA PHE A 72 4.19 3.07 11.87
C PHE A 72 3.54 2.82 10.53
N HIS A 73 3.73 3.79 9.66
CA HIS A 73 3.34 3.70 8.27
C HIS A 73 4.57 3.35 7.44
N VAL A 74 4.65 2.09 7.02
CA VAL A 74 5.76 1.60 6.18
C VAL A 74 5.50 1.94 4.73
N LEU A 75 6.43 2.68 4.14
CA LEU A 75 6.38 3.17 2.77
C LEU A 75 7.49 2.54 1.94
N PRO A 76 7.27 2.35 0.63
CA PRO A 76 8.40 2.22 -0.29
C PRO A 76 9.36 3.40 -0.20
N GLY A 77 10.60 3.22 -0.59
CA GLY A 77 11.57 4.30 -0.70
C GLY A 77 11.20 5.30 -1.80
N SER A 78 12.07 6.29 -2.04
CA SER A 78 11.77 7.42 -2.93
C SER A 78 12.49 7.36 -4.28
N ALA A 79 12.87 6.16 -4.74
CA ALA A 79 13.54 6.03 -6.05
C ALA A 79 12.61 6.36 -7.22
N ASN A 80 11.34 5.96 -7.12
CA ASN A 80 10.37 6.05 -8.20
C ASN A 80 9.56 7.35 -8.12
N LEU A 81 9.02 7.80 -9.25
CA LEU A 81 7.97 8.84 -9.29
C LEU A 81 6.73 8.36 -8.52
N ILE A 82 6.26 7.15 -8.86
CA ILE A 82 5.21 6.44 -8.14
C ILE A 82 5.76 5.09 -7.74
N GLY A 83 6.01 4.89 -6.44
CA GLY A 83 6.80 3.78 -5.91
C GLY A 83 6.00 2.65 -5.27
N GLY A 84 4.68 2.67 -5.40
CA GLY A 84 3.83 1.61 -4.86
C GLY A 84 3.11 1.98 -3.55
N ARG A 85 2.50 0.99 -2.93
CA ARG A 85 1.57 1.19 -1.81
C ARG A 85 2.24 0.99 -0.46
N GLY A 86 1.99 1.93 0.44
CA GLY A 86 2.38 1.85 1.84
C GLY A 86 1.35 1.12 2.70
N VAL A 87 1.77 0.62 3.85
CA VAL A 87 0.93 -0.12 4.80
C VAL A 87 1.12 0.39 6.22
N THR A 88 0.03 0.50 6.98
CA THR A 88 0.08 0.87 8.40
C THR A 88 0.14 -0.38 9.27
N LEU A 89 1.14 -0.46 10.13
CA LEU A 89 1.42 -1.61 11.00
C LEU A 89 1.40 -1.19 12.47
N LYS A 90 0.90 -2.08 13.34
CA LYS A 90 1.14 -2.04 14.78
C LYS A 90 2.52 -2.60 15.07
N ASN A 91 3.23 -1.99 16.00
CA ASN A 91 4.53 -2.50 16.47
C ASN A 91 4.33 -3.64 17.48
N ILE A 92 3.85 -4.75 17.01
CA ILE A 92 3.65 -5.98 17.78
C ILE A 92 4.43 -7.13 17.15
N ARG A 93 4.82 -8.09 17.96
CA ARG A 93 5.49 -9.30 17.45
C ARG A 93 4.50 -10.14 16.65
N SER A 94 4.90 -10.47 15.43
CA SER A 94 4.15 -11.38 14.55
C SER A 94 5.10 -12.12 13.62
N VAL A 95 4.73 -13.34 13.22
CA VAL A 95 5.45 -14.12 12.21
C VAL A 95 5.13 -13.62 10.80
N THR A 96 3.99 -12.96 10.63
CA THR A 96 3.54 -12.44 9.34
C THR A 96 3.18 -10.97 9.44
N VAL A 97 3.33 -10.25 8.35
CA VAL A 97 2.90 -8.86 8.26
C VAL A 97 1.39 -8.69 8.49
N GLN A 98 0.60 -9.68 8.11
CA GLN A 98 -0.86 -9.66 8.31
C GLN A 98 -1.24 -9.54 9.78
N GLY A 99 -0.50 -10.21 10.67
CA GLY A 99 -0.68 -10.07 12.11
C GLY A 99 -0.31 -8.70 12.68
N MET A 100 0.49 -7.92 11.95
CA MET A 100 0.89 -6.57 12.34
C MET A 100 -0.01 -5.49 11.75
N LYS A 101 -0.81 -5.76 10.71
CA LYS A 101 -1.62 -4.73 10.03
C LYS A 101 -2.53 -3.99 10.99
N PHE A 102 -2.56 -2.67 10.88
CA PHE A 102 -3.50 -1.87 11.64
C PHE A 102 -4.91 -2.05 11.05
N PRO A 103 -5.91 -2.45 11.86
CA PRO A 103 -7.24 -2.76 11.35
C PRO A 103 -7.88 -1.57 10.63
N LYS A 104 -8.39 -1.82 9.42
CA LYS A 104 -9.09 -0.82 8.59
C LYS A 104 -8.28 0.42 8.21
N ALA A 105 -6.96 0.43 8.43
CA ALA A 105 -6.12 1.51 7.91
C ALA A 105 -6.08 1.46 6.39
N PRO A 106 -6.27 2.59 5.69
CA PRO A 106 -6.19 2.63 4.24
C PRO A 106 -4.73 2.43 3.79
N TYR A 107 -4.57 1.89 2.60
CA TYR A 107 -3.29 1.95 1.91
C TYR A 107 -3.06 3.35 1.34
N THR A 108 -1.80 3.72 1.23
CA THR A 108 -1.39 4.98 0.61
C THR A 108 -0.61 4.70 -0.66
N LEU A 109 -0.46 5.71 -1.50
CA LEU A 109 0.40 5.67 -2.68
C LEU A 109 1.65 6.49 -2.40
N LYS A 110 2.82 5.83 -2.39
CA LYS A 110 4.11 6.53 -2.25
C LYS A 110 4.48 7.19 -3.57
N MET A 111 4.76 8.48 -3.48
CA MET A 111 5.28 9.28 -4.59
C MET A 111 6.53 10.01 -4.15
N ALA A 112 7.44 10.29 -5.08
CA ALA A 112 8.62 11.11 -4.85
C ALA A 112 8.88 12.03 -6.04
N CYS A 113 9.22 13.28 -5.75
CA CYS A 113 9.52 14.28 -6.77
C CYS A 113 10.91 14.91 -6.53
N GLY A 114 11.50 15.44 -7.57
CA GLY A 114 12.76 16.16 -7.48
C GLY A 114 13.99 15.28 -7.58
N GLU A 115 14.88 15.31 -6.60
CA GLU A 115 16.25 14.79 -6.73
C GLU A 115 16.31 13.26 -6.83
N ASN A 116 15.58 12.53 -5.99
CA ASN A 116 15.76 11.08 -5.93
C ASN A 116 15.39 10.35 -7.21
N PRO A 117 14.19 10.53 -7.82
CA PRO A 117 13.90 9.92 -9.11
C PRO A 117 14.88 10.35 -10.22
N LYS A 118 15.21 11.65 -10.29
CA LYS A 118 16.20 12.16 -11.27
C LYS A 118 17.53 11.43 -11.17
N ARG A 119 18.05 11.28 -9.94
CA ARG A 119 19.33 10.62 -9.71
C ARG A 119 19.28 9.13 -10.05
N VAL A 120 18.24 8.44 -9.57
CA VAL A 120 18.13 6.98 -9.75
C VAL A 120 18.01 6.62 -11.22
N TYR A 121 17.11 7.25 -11.96
CA TYR A 121 16.88 6.92 -13.36
C TYR A 121 17.88 7.63 -14.28
N GLY A 122 18.25 8.87 -14.00
CA GLY A 122 19.27 9.59 -14.75
C GLY A 122 20.64 8.87 -14.74
N ASN A 123 21.04 8.26 -13.63
CA ASN A 123 22.26 7.43 -13.56
C ASN A 123 22.16 6.14 -14.41
N ARG A 124 20.98 5.78 -14.86
CA ARG A 124 20.72 4.63 -15.76
C ARG A 124 20.45 5.08 -17.19
N GLU A 125 20.66 6.35 -17.49
CA GLU A 125 20.34 6.96 -18.79
C GLU A 125 18.86 6.81 -19.17
N GLN A 126 17.98 6.86 -18.16
CA GLN A 126 16.53 6.74 -18.29
C GLN A 126 15.80 7.99 -17.76
N GLU A 127 14.57 8.19 -18.18
CA GLU A 127 13.70 9.19 -17.59
C GLU A 127 13.12 8.71 -16.22
N PRO A 128 12.97 9.66 -15.25
CA PRO A 128 13.29 11.08 -15.32
C PRO A 128 14.75 11.38 -14.96
N SER A 129 15.42 12.22 -15.74
CA SER A 129 16.74 12.78 -15.41
C SER A 129 16.68 14.28 -15.05
N THR A 130 15.54 14.91 -15.27
CA THR A 130 15.27 16.33 -15.00
C THR A 130 13.95 16.53 -14.26
N ARG A 131 13.75 17.73 -13.70
CA ARG A 131 12.44 18.11 -13.14
C ARG A 131 11.34 18.18 -14.21
N MET A 132 11.68 18.54 -15.42
CA MET A 132 10.75 18.51 -16.56
C MET A 132 10.22 17.10 -16.79
N ALA A 133 11.09 16.10 -16.81
CA ALA A 133 10.72 14.70 -16.96
C ALA A 133 9.97 14.15 -15.74
N ASN A 134 10.27 14.60 -14.51
CA ASN A 134 9.47 14.26 -13.34
C ASN A 134 7.99 14.68 -13.55
N VAL A 135 7.76 15.93 -13.97
CA VAL A 135 6.40 16.45 -14.20
C VAL A 135 5.72 15.73 -15.37
N ALA A 136 6.45 15.48 -16.45
CA ALA A 136 5.94 14.74 -17.60
C ALA A 136 5.50 13.33 -17.19
N GLY A 137 6.34 12.60 -16.45
CA GLY A 137 6.02 11.24 -15.97
C GLY A 137 4.78 11.19 -15.07
N TYR A 138 4.61 12.15 -14.15
CA TYR A 138 3.37 12.24 -13.37
C TYR A 138 2.15 12.48 -14.25
N ARG A 139 2.26 13.44 -15.18
CA ARG A 139 1.14 13.77 -16.07
C ARG A 139 0.72 12.56 -16.91
N THR A 140 1.68 11.83 -17.47
CA THR A 140 1.41 10.60 -18.22
C THR A 140 0.69 9.58 -17.35
N ALA A 141 1.23 9.30 -16.15
CA ALA A 141 0.62 8.31 -15.26
C ALA A 141 -0.84 8.66 -14.87
N TRP A 142 -1.15 9.95 -14.67
CA TRP A 142 -2.51 10.38 -14.38
C TRP A 142 -3.44 10.28 -15.58
N ILE A 143 -2.96 10.63 -16.78
CA ILE A 143 -3.73 10.50 -18.02
C ILE A 143 -4.05 9.02 -18.28
N ASP A 144 -3.07 8.13 -18.11
CA ASP A 144 -3.27 6.68 -18.27
C ASP A 144 -4.28 6.12 -17.25
N ALA A 145 -4.21 6.58 -16.00
CA ALA A 145 -5.16 6.19 -14.97
C ALA A 145 -6.58 6.67 -15.26
N GLU A 146 -6.76 7.91 -15.75
CA GLU A 146 -8.06 8.43 -16.17
C GLU A 146 -8.63 7.68 -17.38
N TYR A 147 -7.77 7.35 -18.34
CA TYR A 147 -8.17 6.54 -19.49
C TYR A 147 -8.65 5.16 -19.04
N TYR A 148 -7.89 4.49 -18.17
CA TYR A 148 -8.24 3.17 -17.64
C TYR A 148 -9.56 3.20 -16.86
N LEU A 149 -9.80 4.25 -16.07
CA LEU A 149 -11.08 4.42 -15.35
C LEU A 149 -12.27 4.51 -16.33
N LYS A 150 -12.14 5.29 -17.39
CA LYS A 150 -13.18 5.40 -18.43
C LYS A 150 -13.43 4.07 -19.15
N GLU A 151 -12.38 3.25 -19.34
CA GLU A 151 -12.55 1.91 -19.94
C GLU A 151 -13.31 0.97 -18.99
N ILE A 152 -13.03 1.03 -17.68
CA ILE A 152 -13.78 0.26 -16.67
C ILE A 152 -15.27 0.67 -16.68
N GLU A 153 -15.55 1.96 -16.65
CA GLU A 153 -16.93 2.49 -16.68
C GLU A 153 -17.67 2.06 -17.95
N ARG A 154 -16.99 2.13 -19.10
CA ARG A 154 -17.55 1.68 -20.39
C ARG A 154 -17.82 0.19 -20.39
N TYR A 155 -16.92 -0.61 -19.82
CA TYR A 155 -17.10 -2.04 -19.69
C TYR A 155 -18.27 -2.38 -18.75
N ALA A 156 -18.33 -1.74 -17.59
CA ALA A 156 -19.41 -1.95 -16.63
C ALA A 156 -20.78 -1.65 -17.24
N LYS A 157 -20.90 -0.53 -17.98
CA LYS A 157 -22.12 -0.19 -18.69
C LYS A 157 -22.53 -1.23 -19.74
N LYS A 158 -21.55 -1.75 -20.51
CA LYS A 158 -21.83 -2.83 -21.48
C LYS A 158 -22.32 -4.11 -20.80
N MET A 159 -21.80 -4.44 -19.62
CA MET A 159 -22.25 -5.61 -18.88
C MET A 159 -23.66 -5.40 -18.33
N GLU A 160 -23.97 -4.20 -17.85
CA GLU A 160 -25.32 -3.84 -17.38
C GLU A 160 -26.35 -3.87 -18.52
N ASP A 161 -26.01 -3.32 -19.69
CA ASP A 161 -26.86 -3.31 -20.88
C ASP A 161 -27.09 -4.74 -21.48
N ASN A 162 -26.21 -5.71 -21.15
CA ASN A 162 -26.29 -7.10 -21.63
C ASN A 162 -26.83 -8.08 -20.56
N LEU A 163 -27.18 -7.64 -19.37
CA LEU A 163 -27.93 -8.45 -18.42
C LEU A 163 -29.34 -8.66 -18.99
N PRO A 164 -29.87 -9.91 -18.98
CA PRO A 164 -31.26 -10.14 -19.31
C PRO A 164 -32.10 -9.24 -18.40
N SER A 165 -33.02 -8.49 -18.97
CA SER A 165 -34.06 -7.85 -18.19
C SER A 165 -34.75 -8.96 -17.42
N ASP A 166 -34.75 -8.91 -16.09
CA ASP A 166 -35.61 -9.72 -15.25
C ASP A 166 -37.07 -9.23 -15.45
N GLU A 167 -37.58 -9.37 -16.67
CA GLU A 167 -39.00 -9.45 -16.92
C GLU A 167 -39.43 -10.80 -16.35
N VAL A 168 -39.70 -10.86 -15.06
CA VAL A 168 -40.55 -11.85 -14.48
C VAL A 168 -41.89 -11.67 -15.15
N ASP A 169 -42.17 -12.53 -16.14
CA ASP A 169 -43.49 -12.67 -16.71
C ASP A 169 -44.42 -13.11 -15.57
N PRO A 170 -45.32 -12.26 -15.08
CA PRO A 170 -46.19 -12.60 -13.94
C PRO A 170 -47.23 -13.66 -14.26
N ASP A 171 -47.30 -14.14 -15.52
CA ASP A 171 -48.31 -15.09 -16.01
C ASP A 171 -47.77 -16.51 -16.22
N GLN A 172 -46.54 -16.85 -15.73
CA GLN A 172 -46.01 -18.21 -15.86
C GLN A 172 -46.25 -19.15 -14.65
N ASP A 173 -47.05 -18.78 -13.66
CA ASP A 173 -47.40 -19.60 -12.50
C ASP A 173 -48.83 -20.19 -12.55
N GLU A 174 -49.34 -20.64 -13.70
CA GLU A 174 -50.48 -21.53 -13.73
C GLU A 174 -50.19 -22.64 -14.75
N ASP A 175 -49.64 -23.77 -14.28
CA ASP A 175 -49.84 -25.14 -14.80
C ASP A 175 -48.68 -26.09 -14.41
N GLU A 176 -48.41 -26.27 -13.12
CA GLU A 176 -47.77 -27.50 -12.65
C GLU A 176 -48.82 -28.47 -12.06
N GLU A 177 -49.32 -29.35 -12.90
CA GLU A 177 -50.08 -30.53 -12.53
C GLU A 177 -49.27 -31.38 -11.50
N LYS A 178 -49.87 -31.61 -10.33
CA LYS A 178 -49.33 -32.56 -9.34
C LYS A 178 -49.43 -33.98 -9.89
N PRO A 179 -48.34 -34.77 -9.82
CA PRO A 179 -48.42 -36.21 -10.14
C PRO A 179 -49.21 -37.00 -9.11
N PRO A 180 -49.79 -38.14 -9.48
CA PRO A 180 -50.71 -38.93 -8.68
C PRO A 180 -50.06 -39.65 -7.49
#